data_00c8ab4b3e2e3c69a0296179f92bb1b8
#
_entry.id   00c8ab4b3e2e3c69a0296179f92bb1b8
#
_cell.length_a   1.000
_cell.length_b   1.000
_cell.length_c   1.000
_cell.angle_alpha   90.00
_cell.angle_beta   90.00
_cell.angle_gamma   90.00
#
_symmetry.space_group_name_H-M   'P 1'
#
loop_
_entity.id
_entity.type
_entity.pdbx_description
1 polymer ?
#
loop_
_entity_poly.entity_id
_entity_poly.type
_entity_poly.pdbx_seq_one_letter_code
_entity_poly.pdbx_strand_id
1 'polypeptide(L)'
;MRISCLFITLLFLWTGSRAQEAELSALSKGRNFIESNWYTEAEDLEMLKLYEGLRVADVSDGMDMVGLPNTGLVNHAIHPSWVDYSNMSHIIRGIALTVRYVPTQKPDRPEPGEDFSAWEGNFYGSYSSEAFVPLIHKGTVIVIDDVEDKDIGSIGSNNILNWKDKGALGVVTDASSRDTDEVGLEKVPLYLRKKGRGIRPGRNELESVNRPISIGGVLVCPGDVVVADGDGVVVVPRRVAVKVAEYAQGVLEGDKAGRRRLYEKLGMPLDHTVK
;
A
#
# COMPACT_ATOMS: atom_id res chain seq x y z
N MET A 1 -31.44 46.98 34.41
CA MET A 1 -31.93 45.59 34.27
C MET A 1 -32.11 45.25 32.78
N ARG A 2 -31.05 45.19 31.99
CA ARG A 2 -31.05 44.84 30.54
C ARG A 2 -29.70 44.28 30.05
N ILE A 3 -29.12 43.30 30.76
CA ILE A 3 -27.88 42.65 30.33
C ILE A 3 -27.99 41.11 30.28
N SER A 4 -29.08 40.52 30.75
CA SER A 4 -29.18 39.06 30.88
C SER A 4 -29.68 38.30 29.62
N CYS A 5 -30.18 38.96 28.57
CA CYS A 5 -30.76 38.25 27.41
C CYS A 5 -29.75 37.97 26.27
N LEU A 6 -28.62 38.67 26.23
CA LEU A 6 -27.68 38.52 25.11
C LEU A 6 -26.76 37.27 25.20
N PHE A 7 -26.48 36.81 26.42
CA PHE A 7 -25.64 35.64 26.66
C PHE A 7 -26.33 34.28 26.33
N ILE A 8 -27.64 34.22 26.55
CA ILE A 8 -28.39 32.97 26.29
C ILE A 8 -28.57 32.71 24.80
N THR A 9 -28.71 33.74 23.97
CA THR A 9 -28.89 33.61 22.52
C THR A 9 -27.59 33.16 21.83
N LEU A 10 -26.42 33.60 22.31
CA LEU A 10 -25.13 33.14 21.76
C LEU A 10 -24.81 31.69 22.12
N LEU A 11 -25.20 31.20 23.30
CA LEU A 11 -25.01 29.79 23.68
C LEU A 11 -25.89 28.85 22.85
N PHE A 12 -27.13 29.24 22.56
CA PHE A 12 -28.04 28.44 21.73
C PHE A 12 -27.59 28.36 20.24
N LEU A 13 -27.06 29.43 19.70
CA LEU A 13 -26.51 29.42 18.33
C LEU A 13 -25.27 28.53 18.23
N TRP A 14 -24.42 28.50 19.24
CA TRP A 14 -23.18 27.70 19.25
C TRP A 14 -23.44 26.20 19.43
N THR A 15 -24.42 25.82 20.21
CA THR A 15 -24.85 24.42 20.40
C THR A 15 -25.56 23.89 19.15
N GLY A 16 -26.36 24.71 18.46
CA GLY A 16 -27.03 24.35 17.22
C GLY A 16 -26.01 24.08 16.08
N SER A 17 -25.00 24.91 15.95
CA SER A 17 -23.92 24.72 14.93
C SER A 17 -23.15 23.41 15.16
N ARG A 18 -22.75 23.12 16.40
CA ARG A 18 -22.03 21.87 16.72
C ARG A 18 -22.87 20.61 16.51
N ALA A 19 -24.15 20.66 16.85
CA ALA A 19 -25.07 19.54 16.61
C ALA A 19 -25.26 19.30 15.12
N GLN A 20 -25.41 20.35 14.32
CA GLN A 20 -25.53 20.27 12.87
C GLN A 20 -24.25 19.77 12.21
N GLU A 21 -23.06 20.20 12.65
CA GLU A 21 -21.77 19.70 12.18
C GLU A 21 -21.59 18.21 12.50
N ALA A 22 -21.97 17.77 13.70
CA ALA A 22 -21.91 16.37 14.10
C ALA A 22 -22.87 15.51 13.26
N GLU A 23 -24.08 16.01 12.96
CA GLU A 23 -25.04 15.34 12.10
C GLU A 23 -24.55 15.24 10.65
N LEU A 24 -24.00 16.31 10.08
CA LEU A 24 -23.39 16.30 8.75
C LEU A 24 -22.18 15.35 8.68
N SER A 25 -21.34 15.34 9.70
CA SER A 25 -20.21 14.40 9.81
C SER A 25 -20.68 12.95 9.86
N ALA A 26 -21.79 12.65 10.56
CA ALA A 26 -22.37 11.31 10.60
C ALA A 26 -22.96 10.91 9.23
N LEU A 27 -23.59 11.83 8.52
CA LEU A 27 -24.14 11.59 7.18
C LEU A 27 -23.05 11.32 6.11
N SER A 28 -21.85 11.82 6.30
CA SER A 28 -20.72 11.55 5.39
C SER A 28 -20.17 10.13 5.50
N LYS A 29 -20.54 9.39 6.55
CA LYS A 29 -20.13 8.02 6.80
C LYS A 29 -21.23 7.06 6.38
N GLY A 30 -20.91 6.09 5.52
CA GLY A 30 -21.81 4.98 5.21
C GLY A 30 -22.01 4.05 6.43
N ARG A 31 -23.03 3.19 6.39
CA ARG A 31 -23.28 2.20 7.46
C ARG A 31 -22.09 1.29 7.75
N ASN A 32 -21.29 1.01 6.73
CA ASN A 32 -20.11 0.15 6.79
C ASN A 32 -18.82 0.98 6.70
N PHE A 33 -18.81 2.18 7.29
CA PHE A 33 -17.61 3.01 7.34
C PHE A 33 -16.49 2.26 8.05
N ILE A 34 -15.35 2.13 7.37
CA ILE A 34 -14.19 1.41 7.89
C ILE A 34 -13.29 2.41 8.61
N GLU A 35 -13.20 2.28 9.93
CA GLU A 35 -12.23 3.05 10.71
C GLU A 35 -10.82 2.52 10.47
N SER A 36 -9.83 3.42 10.49
CA SER A 36 -8.42 3.03 10.38
C SER A 36 -7.95 2.43 11.71
N ASN A 37 -7.31 1.28 11.62
CA ASN A 37 -6.63 0.68 12.75
C ASN A 37 -5.16 1.04 12.74
N TRP A 38 -4.55 1.08 13.93
CA TRP A 38 -3.14 1.31 14.13
C TRP A 38 -2.56 0.09 14.84
N TYR A 39 -1.47 -0.43 14.31
CA TYR A 39 -0.73 -1.54 14.87
C TYR A 39 0.69 -1.09 15.19
N THR A 40 1.29 -1.69 16.20
CA THR A 40 2.69 -1.47 16.55
C THR A 40 3.60 -2.30 15.65
N GLU A 41 4.85 -1.86 15.49
CA GLU A 41 5.86 -2.65 14.78
C GLU A 41 5.99 -4.08 15.33
N ALA A 42 5.88 -4.24 16.66
CA ALA A 42 5.96 -5.56 17.29
C ALA A 42 4.81 -6.49 16.87
N GLU A 43 3.56 -5.98 16.83
CA GLU A 43 2.40 -6.75 16.36
C GLU A 43 2.51 -7.11 14.87
N ASP A 44 3.08 -6.23 14.08
CA ASP A 44 3.29 -6.45 12.66
C ASP A 44 4.38 -7.49 12.40
N LEU A 45 5.49 -7.42 13.12
CA LEU A 45 6.56 -8.40 12.99
C LEU A 45 6.13 -9.81 13.48
N GLU A 46 5.31 -9.90 14.52
CA GLU A 46 4.74 -11.20 14.96
C GLU A 46 3.80 -11.78 13.86
N MET A 47 2.98 -10.96 13.24
CA MET A 47 2.14 -11.39 12.11
C MET A 47 2.98 -11.90 10.95
N LEU A 48 4.06 -11.19 10.59
CA LEU A 48 4.90 -11.54 9.45
C LEU A 48 5.68 -12.85 9.63
N LYS A 49 5.97 -13.27 10.86
CA LYS A 49 6.57 -14.58 11.13
C LYS A 49 5.71 -15.72 10.58
N LEU A 50 4.39 -15.57 10.62
CA LEU A 50 3.45 -16.58 10.10
C LEU A 50 3.48 -16.69 8.57
N TYR A 51 3.97 -15.65 7.88
CA TYR A 51 4.04 -15.58 6.42
C TYR A 51 5.43 -15.91 5.87
N GLU A 52 6.38 -16.29 6.72
CA GLU A 52 7.74 -16.63 6.28
C GLU A 52 7.71 -17.79 5.27
N GLY A 53 8.35 -17.59 4.12
CA GLY A 53 8.42 -18.58 3.05
C GLY A 53 7.18 -18.67 2.14
N LEU A 54 6.02 -18.15 2.53
CA LEU A 54 4.77 -18.25 1.77
C LEU A 54 4.88 -17.50 0.42
N ARG A 55 4.28 -18.09 -0.61
CA ARG A 55 4.14 -17.55 -1.97
C ARG A 55 2.72 -17.00 -2.18
N VAL A 56 2.54 -16.19 -3.21
CA VAL A 56 1.20 -15.68 -3.61
C VAL A 56 0.22 -16.84 -3.80
N ALA A 57 0.64 -17.93 -4.47
CA ALA A 57 -0.20 -19.10 -4.68
C ALA A 57 -0.66 -19.76 -3.38
N ASP A 58 0.26 -19.98 -2.42
CA ASP A 58 -0.07 -20.59 -1.12
C ASP A 58 -1.09 -19.75 -0.35
N VAL A 59 -0.87 -18.42 -0.35
CA VAL A 59 -1.75 -17.47 0.33
C VAL A 59 -3.11 -17.36 -0.35
N SER A 60 -3.15 -17.42 -1.67
CA SER A 60 -4.41 -17.47 -2.44
C SER A 60 -5.25 -18.70 -2.06
N ASP A 61 -4.62 -19.88 -2.01
CA ASP A 61 -5.29 -21.11 -1.57
C ASP A 61 -5.77 -21.01 -0.12
N GLY A 62 -4.96 -20.39 0.76
CA GLY A 62 -5.36 -20.11 2.14
C GLY A 62 -6.57 -19.16 2.23
N MET A 63 -6.65 -18.18 1.34
CA MET A 63 -7.81 -17.26 1.24
C MET A 63 -9.07 -18.01 0.79
N ASP A 64 -8.97 -18.93 -0.16
CA ASP A 64 -10.08 -19.78 -0.59
C ASP A 64 -10.58 -20.65 0.57
N MET A 65 -9.67 -21.24 1.35
CA MET A 65 -10.00 -22.09 2.51
C MET A 65 -10.69 -21.34 3.65
N VAL A 66 -10.48 -20.03 3.79
CA VAL A 66 -11.25 -19.21 4.75
C VAL A 66 -12.55 -18.64 4.15
N GLY A 67 -12.90 -19.00 2.93
CA GLY A 67 -14.15 -18.61 2.27
C GLY A 67 -14.10 -17.19 1.66
N LEU A 68 -12.91 -16.72 1.29
CA LEU A 68 -12.69 -15.41 0.65
C LEU A 68 -12.05 -15.54 -0.75
N PRO A 69 -12.59 -16.37 -1.65
CA PRO A 69 -12.02 -16.55 -2.98
C PRO A 69 -12.03 -15.21 -3.74
N ASN A 70 -10.97 -14.93 -4.46
CA ASN A 70 -10.76 -13.72 -5.26
C ASN A 70 -10.79 -12.38 -4.49
N THR A 71 -11.06 -12.39 -3.20
CA THR A 71 -11.22 -11.15 -2.41
C THR A 71 -9.92 -10.34 -2.33
N GLY A 72 -8.77 -11.01 -2.22
CA GLY A 72 -7.46 -10.37 -2.07
C GLY A 72 -6.61 -10.36 -3.33
N LEU A 73 -7.07 -10.96 -4.44
CA LEU A 73 -6.29 -11.03 -5.67
C LEU A 73 -6.30 -9.69 -6.41
N VAL A 74 -5.18 -8.99 -6.34
CA VAL A 74 -4.98 -7.71 -7.02
C VAL A 74 -4.91 -7.94 -8.54
N ASN A 75 -5.47 -7.02 -9.32
CA ASN A 75 -5.47 -7.11 -10.79
C ASN A 75 -4.07 -7.44 -11.32
N HIS A 76 -3.98 -8.47 -12.17
CA HIS A 76 -2.72 -9.00 -12.72
C HIS A 76 -1.93 -7.99 -13.59
N ALA A 77 -2.53 -6.85 -13.97
CA ALA A 77 -1.78 -5.76 -14.60
C ALA A 77 -0.78 -5.11 -13.62
N ILE A 78 -0.95 -5.32 -12.30
CA ILE A 78 0.04 -4.92 -11.29
C ILE A 78 1.01 -6.09 -11.09
N HIS A 79 2.24 -5.89 -11.54
CA HIS A 79 3.27 -6.92 -11.63
C HIS A 79 4.63 -6.37 -11.16
N PRO A 80 5.62 -7.24 -10.84
CA PRO A 80 6.93 -6.78 -10.43
C PRO A 80 7.61 -5.99 -11.57
N SER A 81 8.22 -4.86 -11.24
CA SER A 81 8.99 -4.04 -12.21
C SER A 81 10.29 -4.71 -12.63
N TRP A 82 10.80 -5.61 -11.80
CA TRP A 82 11.99 -6.44 -12.02
C TRP A 82 11.85 -7.76 -11.25
N VAL A 83 12.58 -8.80 -11.69
CA VAL A 83 12.54 -10.14 -11.09
C VAL A 83 13.96 -10.66 -10.89
N ASP A 84 14.22 -11.25 -9.72
CA ASP A 84 15.46 -11.96 -9.38
C ASP A 84 15.16 -13.45 -9.23
N TYR A 85 15.45 -14.23 -10.25
CA TYR A 85 15.26 -15.68 -10.22
C TYR A 85 16.30 -16.43 -9.38
N SER A 86 17.42 -15.79 -9.03
CA SER A 86 18.50 -16.43 -8.27
C SER A 86 18.24 -16.43 -6.77
N ASN A 87 17.84 -15.25 -6.22
CA ASN A 87 17.67 -15.07 -4.79
C ASN A 87 16.21 -14.72 -4.42
N MET A 88 15.35 -14.53 -5.43
CA MET A 88 13.94 -14.14 -5.24
C MET A 88 13.77 -12.86 -4.41
N SER A 89 14.74 -11.93 -4.52
CA SER A 89 14.78 -10.70 -3.72
C SER A 89 13.70 -9.67 -4.12
N HIS A 90 12.91 -9.95 -5.17
CA HIS A 90 11.73 -9.18 -5.56
C HIS A 90 10.48 -9.52 -4.74
N ILE A 91 10.49 -10.61 -3.95
CA ILE A 91 9.34 -11.06 -3.18
C ILE A 91 9.08 -10.13 -1.99
N ILE A 92 7.81 -9.80 -1.77
CA ILE A 92 7.33 -9.04 -0.62
C ILE A 92 6.48 -9.95 0.29
N ARG A 93 6.71 -9.83 1.61
CA ARG A 93 5.81 -10.29 2.66
C ARG A 93 5.82 -9.22 3.73
N GLY A 94 4.78 -8.39 3.79
CA GLY A 94 4.80 -7.22 4.68
C GLY A 94 3.40 -6.72 5.05
N ILE A 95 3.37 -5.66 5.83
CA ILE A 95 2.14 -5.06 6.35
C ILE A 95 1.85 -3.75 5.62
N ALA A 96 0.61 -3.59 5.20
CA ALA A 96 0.17 -2.45 4.40
C ALA A 96 0.17 -1.14 5.20
N LEU A 97 0.97 -0.18 4.76
CA LEU A 97 0.82 1.25 5.02
C LEU A 97 0.18 1.87 3.78
N THR A 98 -1.06 2.30 3.90
CA THR A 98 -1.84 2.78 2.76
C THR A 98 -1.68 4.28 2.55
N VAL A 99 -1.59 4.68 1.28
CA VAL A 99 -1.43 6.08 0.86
C VAL A 99 -2.33 6.33 -0.33
N ARG A 100 -3.02 7.46 -0.36
CA ARG A 100 -3.86 7.84 -1.48
C ARG A 100 -3.52 9.21 -2.02
N TYR A 101 -3.23 9.25 -3.32
CA TYR A 101 -3.12 10.46 -4.11
C TYR A 101 -4.33 10.59 -5.03
N VAL A 102 -4.78 11.82 -5.24
CA VAL A 102 -5.90 12.14 -6.13
C VAL A 102 -5.49 13.17 -7.19
N PRO A 103 -6.20 13.28 -8.31
CA PRO A 103 -5.94 14.34 -9.29
C PRO A 103 -6.05 15.71 -8.65
N THR A 104 -5.05 16.57 -8.87
CA THR A 104 -5.11 17.94 -8.37
C THR A 104 -6.07 18.80 -9.18
N GLN A 105 -6.75 19.73 -8.52
CA GLN A 105 -7.46 20.87 -9.12
C GLN A 105 -6.63 22.16 -9.05
N LYS A 106 -5.35 22.07 -8.65
CA LYS A 106 -4.40 23.17 -8.54
C LYS A 106 -3.30 23.02 -9.60
N PRO A 107 -3.61 23.22 -10.90
CA PRO A 107 -2.66 23.02 -11.98
C PRO A 107 -1.71 24.20 -12.16
N ASP A 108 -1.72 25.14 -11.22
CA ASP A 108 -0.90 26.35 -11.28
C ASP A 108 0.56 25.99 -11.54
N ARG A 109 1.03 26.28 -12.72
CA ARG A 109 2.42 26.08 -13.15
C ARG A 109 3.09 27.43 -13.29
N PRO A 110 4.40 27.51 -13.07
CA PRO A 110 5.12 28.74 -13.31
C PRO A 110 5.02 29.12 -14.80
N GLU A 111 4.95 30.41 -15.07
CA GLU A 111 5.09 30.94 -16.42
C GLU A 111 6.51 30.65 -16.94
N PRO A 112 6.70 30.59 -18.27
CA PRO A 112 8.04 30.45 -18.84
C PRO A 112 8.99 31.55 -18.33
N GLY A 113 10.09 31.14 -17.69
CA GLY A 113 11.08 32.05 -17.10
C GLY A 113 10.92 32.27 -15.60
N GLU A 114 9.84 31.80 -14.96
CA GLU A 114 9.73 31.75 -13.52
C GLU A 114 10.57 30.59 -12.93
N ASP A 115 10.85 30.65 -11.62
CA ASP A 115 11.64 29.61 -10.93
C ASP A 115 10.82 28.33 -10.79
N PHE A 116 11.03 27.40 -11.73
CA PHE A 116 10.39 26.08 -11.72
C PHE A 116 10.72 25.28 -10.46
N SER A 117 11.94 25.35 -9.98
CA SER A 117 12.38 24.57 -8.80
C SER A 117 11.70 25.06 -7.52
N ALA A 118 11.53 26.38 -7.38
CA ALA A 118 10.80 26.95 -6.25
C ALA A 118 9.32 26.56 -6.27
N TRP A 119 8.66 26.62 -7.43
CA TRP A 119 7.29 26.16 -7.62
C TRP A 119 7.14 24.65 -7.32
N GLU A 120 8.03 23.82 -7.89
CA GLU A 120 8.04 22.38 -7.70
C GLU A 120 8.16 22.02 -6.22
N GLY A 121 9.13 22.59 -5.53
CA GLY A 121 9.36 22.37 -4.10
C GLY A 121 8.18 22.80 -3.23
N ASN A 122 7.55 23.93 -3.54
CA ASN A 122 6.36 24.39 -2.85
C ASN A 122 5.16 23.45 -3.08
N PHE A 123 4.98 22.95 -4.30
CA PHE A 123 3.89 22.00 -4.61
C PHE A 123 4.09 20.67 -3.85
N TYR A 124 5.30 20.13 -3.84
CA TYR A 124 5.61 18.94 -3.02
C TYR A 124 5.33 19.17 -1.55
N GLY A 125 5.77 20.29 -0.99
CA GLY A 125 5.58 20.59 0.43
C GLY A 125 4.09 20.79 0.81
N SER A 126 3.33 21.45 -0.06
CA SER A 126 1.96 21.87 0.26
C SER A 126 0.88 20.89 -0.15
N TYR A 127 1.06 20.16 -1.25
CA TYR A 127 -0.02 19.36 -1.85
C TYR A 127 0.34 17.91 -2.11
N SER A 128 1.56 17.61 -2.52
CA SER A 128 1.94 16.26 -2.94
C SER A 128 3.07 15.69 -2.08
N SER A 129 2.98 15.92 -0.77
CA SER A 129 3.99 15.51 0.20
C SER A 129 4.02 13.99 0.44
N GLU A 130 5.03 13.55 1.19
CA GLU A 130 5.20 12.18 1.67
C GLU A 130 4.91 12.12 3.18
N ALA A 131 3.74 12.60 3.61
CA ALA A 131 3.35 12.64 5.02
C ALA A 131 3.27 11.26 5.69
N PHE A 132 3.31 10.18 4.91
CA PHE A 132 3.36 8.80 5.41
C PHE A 132 4.75 8.34 5.87
N VAL A 133 5.82 9.02 5.47
CA VAL A 133 7.21 8.61 5.77
C VAL A 133 7.49 8.39 7.25
N PRO A 134 6.99 9.21 8.19
CA PRO A 134 7.15 8.96 9.62
C PRO A 134 6.46 7.70 10.15
N LEU A 135 5.56 7.09 9.39
CA LEU A 135 4.82 5.87 9.74
C LEU A 135 5.51 4.59 9.25
N ILE A 136 6.57 4.73 8.46
CA ILE A 136 7.32 3.58 7.96
C ILE A 136 8.13 2.99 9.12
N HIS A 137 7.99 1.68 9.33
CA HIS A 137 8.80 0.90 10.25
C HIS A 137 9.17 -0.43 9.62
N LYS A 138 9.96 -1.24 10.31
CA LYS A 138 10.38 -2.54 9.80
C LYS A 138 9.17 -3.44 9.52
N GLY A 139 9.14 -4.02 8.33
CA GLY A 139 8.04 -4.86 7.88
C GLY A 139 6.95 -4.14 7.07
N THR A 140 7.04 -2.82 6.92
CA THR A 140 6.06 -2.03 6.14
C THR A 140 6.15 -2.31 4.64
N VAL A 141 5.00 -2.48 3.99
CA VAL A 141 4.82 -2.35 2.53
C VAL A 141 3.99 -1.10 2.27
N ILE A 142 4.52 -0.19 1.44
CA ILE A 142 3.81 1.04 1.09
C ILE A 142 2.87 0.70 -0.07
N VAL A 143 1.56 0.84 0.17
CA VAL A 143 0.51 0.56 -0.82
C VAL A 143 -0.10 1.88 -1.25
N ILE A 144 0.09 2.24 -2.53
CA ILE A 144 -0.25 3.58 -3.05
C ILE A 144 -1.36 3.49 -4.10
N ASP A 145 -2.54 4.01 -3.75
CA ASP A 145 -3.63 4.36 -4.66
C ASP A 145 -3.31 5.73 -5.28
N ASP A 146 -3.07 5.80 -6.59
CA ASP A 146 -2.67 7.04 -7.26
C ASP A 146 -3.35 7.18 -8.63
N VAL A 147 -3.17 8.29 -9.28
CA VAL A 147 -3.83 8.66 -10.54
C VAL A 147 -3.38 7.78 -11.70
N GLU A 148 -4.21 6.82 -12.07
CA GLU A 148 -3.91 5.79 -13.07
C GLU A 148 -3.75 6.35 -14.49
N ASP A 149 -4.60 7.29 -14.89
CA ASP A 149 -4.72 7.73 -16.29
C ASP A 149 -3.65 8.74 -16.73
N LYS A 150 -2.85 9.26 -15.79
CA LYS A 150 -1.81 10.24 -16.10
C LYS A 150 -0.43 9.59 -16.13
N ASP A 151 0.46 10.15 -16.96
CA ASP A 151 1.87 9.76 -16.99
C ASP A 151 2.64 10.43 -15.82
N ILE A 152 2.41 9.92 -14.63
CA ILE A 152 3.03 10.41 -13.40
C ILE A 152 3.98 9.33 -12.88
N GLY A 153 5.28 9.57 -12.93
CA GLY A 153 6.26 8.76 -12.22
C GLY A 153 6.29 9.17 -10.75
N SER A 154 5.21 8.88 -10.01
CA SER A 154 5.01 9.31 -8.63
C SER A 154 6.13 8.89 -7.67
N ILE A 155 6.76 7.76 -7.97
CA ILE A 155 7.81 7.15 -7.18
C ILE A 155 9.09 7.17 -8.00
N GLY A 156 10.17 7.75 -7.45
CA GLY A 156 11.49 7.69 -8.03
C GLY A 156 12.43 6.83 -7.19
N SER A 157 13.60 6.46 -7.75
CA SER A 157 14.61 5.63 -7.07
C SER A 157 15.03 6.21 -5.72
N ASN A 158 15.28 7.50 -5.66
CA ASN A 158 15.69 8.19 -4.44
C ASN A 158 14.63 8.12 -3.31
N ASN A 159 13.34 8.24 -3.67
CA ASN A 159 12.25 8.11 -2.71
C ASN A 159 12.19 6.67 -2.16
N ILE A 160 12.17 5.68 -3.05
CA ILE A 160 12.01 4.28 -2.66
C ILE A 160 13.20 3.77 -1.84
N LEU A 161 14.42 4.25 -2.14
CA LEU A 161 15.61 3.94 -1.36
C LEU A 161 15.57 4.55 0.05
N ASN A 162 15.09 5.80 0.19
CA ASN A 162 14.86 6.42 1.49
C ASN A 162 13.79 5.67 2.31
N TRP A 163 12.74 5.17 1.68
CA TRP A 163 11.73 4.37 2.38
C TRP A 163 12.27 3.01 2.83
N LYS A 164 13.11 2.37 2.01
CA LYS A 164 13.82 1.14 2.38
C LYS A 164 14.72 1.36 3.60
N ASP A 165 15.47 2.45 3.66
CA ASP A 165 16.31 2.81 4.81
C ASP A 165 15.51 2.93 6.10
N LYS A 166 14.25 3.35 6.02
CA LYS A 166 13.32 3.45 7.16
C LYS A 166 12.64 2.13 7.53
N GLY A 167 12.84 1.07 6.76
CA GLY A 167 12.30 -0.26 7.06
C GLY A 167 11.24 -0.77 6.09
N ALA A 168 10.90 -0.01 5.03
CA ALA A 168 9.97 -0.49 4.01
C ALA A 168 10.57 -1.69 3.25
N LEU A 169 9.77 -2.74 3.07
CA LEU A 169 10.13 -3.96 2.34
C LEU A 169 9.92 -3.81 0.82
N GLY A 170 9.06 -2.90 0.41
CA GLY A 170 8.73 -2.65 -0.98
C GLY A 170 7.50 -1.79 -1.15
N VAL A 171 7.08 -1.63 -2.41
CA VAL A 171 5.96 -0.78 -2.81
C VAL A 171 5.03 -1.53 -3.74
N VAL A 172 3.73 -1.35 -3.54
CA VAL A 172 2.67 -1.79 -4.46
C VAL A 172 1.85 -0.56 -4.87
N THR A 173 1.65 -0.35 -6.17
CA THR A 173 0.82 0.74 -6.66
C THR A 173 0.04 0.35 -7.92
N ASP A 174 -1.17 0.84 -8.08
CA ASP A 174 -1.94 0.70 -9.32
C ASP A 174 -1.70 1.82 -10.33
N ALA A 175 -0.85 2.76 -10.00
CA ALA A 175 -0.39 3.80 -10.90
C ALA A 175 1.00 3.48 -11.50
N SER A 176 1.91 4.42 -11.45
CA SER A 176 3.20 4.32 -12.11
C SER A 176 4.37 4.84 -11.27
N SER A 177 5.55 4.34 -11.58
CA SER A 177 6.83 4.78 -11.02
C SER A 177 7.79 5.12 -12.16
N ARG A 178 8.78 5.95 -11.88
CA ARG A 178 9.92 6.23 -12.76
C ARG A 178 11.22 5.70 -12.16
N ASP A 179 12.32 5.88 -12.85
CA ASP A 179 13.68 5.45 -12.44
C ASP A 179 13.73 3.92 -12.14
N THR A 180 12.96 3.15 -12.92
CA THR A 180 12.74 1.72 -12.63
C THR A 180 14.00 0.87 -12.86
N ASP A 181 14.96 1.35 -13.62
CA ASP A 181 16.24 0.68 -13.83
C ASP A 181 17.13 0.79 -12.58
N GLU A 182 17.19 1.98 -11.96
CA GLU A 182 17.87 2.20 -10.69
C GLU A 182 17.20 1.41 -9.56
N VAL A 183 15.87 1.41 -9.48
CA VAL A 183 15.11 0.62 -8.50
C VAL A 183 15.45 -0.87 -8.61
N GLY A 184 15.62 -1.38 -9.83
CA GLY A 184 16.09 -2.76 -10.08
C GLY A 184 17.51 -3.01 -9.59
N LEU A 185 18.42 -2.06 -9.80
CA LEU A 185 19.80 -2.14 -9.29
C LEU A 185 19.87 -2.08 -7.76
N GLU A 186 19.06 -1.24 -7.15
CA GLU A 186 18.92 -1.09 -5.69
C GLU A 186 18.24 -2.28 -5.02
N LYS A 187 17.67 -3.18 -5.81
CA LYS A 187 16.91 -4.36 -5.36
C LYS A 187 15.83 -4.01 -4.35
N VAL A 188 15.03 -2.98 -4.65
CA VAL A 188 13.82 -2.68 -3.89
C VAL A 188 12.62 -3.26 -4.62
N PRO A 189 11.86 -4.16 -3.99
CA PRO A 189 10.65 -4.71 -4.60
C PRO A 189 9.65 -3.60 -4.94
N LEU A 190 9.22 -3.56 -6.20
CA LEU A 190 8.26 -2.58 -6.70
C LEU A 190 7.28 -3.29 -7.63
N TYR A 191 6.00 -3.26 -7.26
CA TYR A 191 4.89 -3.79 -8.04
C TYR A 191 4.05 -2.62 -8.54
N LEU A 192 3.85 -2.53 -9.83
CA LEU A 192 3.22 -1.37 -10.46
C LEU A 192 2.44 -1.78 -11.71
N ARG A 193 1.45 -0.96 -12.08
CA ARG A 193 0.67 -1.18 -13.30
C ARG A 193 1.46 -0.76 -14.56
N LYS A 194 2.20 0.33 -14.49
CA LYS A 194 2.97 0.87 -15.62
C LYS A 194 4.15 1.73 -15.18
N LYS A 195 5.13 1.91 -16.05
CA LYS A 195 6.20 2.89 -15.88
C LYS A 195 5.71 4.28 -16.27
N GLY A 196 6.04 5.29 -15.46
CA GLY A 196 5.71 6.70 -15.70
C GLY A 196 6.94 7.57 -15.86
N ARG A 197 6.76 8.83 -16.28
CA ARG A 197 7.88 9.73 -16.61
C ARG A 197 7.78 11.09 -15.94
N GLY A 198 6.56 11.60 -15.72
CA GLY A 198 6.34 12.93 -15.19
C GLY A 198 6.53 13.00 -13.67
N ILE A 199 6.64 14.22 -13.14
CA ILE A 199 6.64 14.50 -11.69
C ILE A 199 5.21 14.61 -11.14
N ARG A 200 5.04 14.50 -9.81
CA ARG A 200 3.75 14.71 -9.13
C ARG A 200 3.23 16.15 -9.19
N PRO A 201 4.06 17.19 -9.03
CA PRO A 201 3.60 18.59 -9.06
C PRO A 201 2.72 18.94 -10.25
N GLY A 202 1.57 19.56 -9.97
CA GLY A 202 0.54 19.93 -10.96
C GLY A 202 -0.25 18.75 -11.52
N ARG A 203 -0.12 17.54 -11.00
CA ARG A 203 -0.81 16.34 -11.48
C ARG A 203 -1.63 15.62 -10.42
N ASN A 204 -1.07 15.41 -9.24
CA ASN A 204 -1.75 14.77 -8.12
C ASN A 204 -1.47 15.50 -6.81
N GLU A 205 -2.30 15.25 -5.81
CA GLU A 205 -2.12 15.71 -4.44
C GLU A 205 -2.43 14.59 -3.45
N LEU A 206 -1.77 14.61 -2.29
CA LEU A 206 -1.98 13.63 -1.23
C LEU A 206 -3.35 13.88 -0.57
N GLU A 207 -4.24 12.90 -0.67
CA GLU A 207 -5.58 12.98 -0.06
C GLU A 207 -5.59 12.40 1.35
N SER A 208 -5.01 11.20 1.53
CA SER A 208 -5.00 10.54 2.83
C SER A 208 -3.83 9.58 3.01
N VAL A 209 -3.53 9.32 4.28
CA VAL A 209 -2.53 8.36 4.74
C VAL A 209 -3.17 7.44 5.77
N ASN A 210 -2.83 6.17 5.72
CA ASN A 210 -3.30 5.15 6.66
C ASN A 210 -4.83 5.06 6.75
N ARG A 211 -5.50 5.18 5.58
CA ARG A 211 -6.94 4.99 5.37
C ARG A 211 -7.18 3.81 4.44
N PRO A 212 -8.35 3.17 4.48
CA PRO A 212 -8.73 2.18 3.47
C PRO A 212 -8.68 2.77 2.06
N ILE A 213 -8.05 2.03 1.15
CA ILE A 213 -7.88 2.40 -0.28
C ILE A 213 -8.31 1.25 -1.18
N SER A 214 -8.34 1.48 -2.48
CA SER A 214 -8.56 0.43 -3.49
C SER A 214 -7.32 0.30 -4.39
N ILE A 215 -6.74 -0.90 -4.48
CA ILE A 215 -5.61 -1.21 -5.35
C ILE A 215 -5.98 -2.33 -6.30
N GLY A 216 -5.95 -2.06 -7.60
CA GLY A 216 -6.24 -3.06 -8.61
C GLY A 216 -7.55 -3.82 -8.38
N GLY A 217 -8.58 -3.13 -7.87
CA GLY A 217 -9.90 -3.70 -7.57
C GLY A 217 -10.02 -4.38 -6.19
N VAL A 218 -8.98 -4.36 -5.36
CA VAL A 218 -8.97 -4.94 -4.01
C VAL A 218 -9.03 -3.85 -2.96
N LEU A 219 -9.91 -4.01 -1.95
CA LEU A 219 -9.89 -3.19 -0.75
C LEU A 219 -8.66 -3.52 0.09
N VAL A 220 -7.85 -2.51 0.40
CA VAL A 220 -6.69 -2.63 1.29
C VAL A 220 -6.90 -1.72 2.50
N CYS A 221 -6.90 -2.31 3.67
CA CYS A 221 -6.94 -1.58 4.93
C CYS A 221 -5.54 -1.48 5.54
N PRO A 222 -5.25 -0.40 6.29
CA PRO A 222 -4.04 -0.34 7.09
C PRO A 222 -3.88 -1.57 7.98
N GLY A 223 -2.71 -2.19 7.95
CA GLY A 223 -2.42 -3.39 8.73
C GLY A 223 -2.73 -4.72 8.05
N ASP A 224 -3.33 -4.73 6.86
CA ASP A 224 -3.50 -5.96 6.07
C ASP A 224 -2.15 -6.55 5.66
N VAL A 225 -2.09 -7.88 5.51
CA VAL A 225 -0.86 -8.53 5.04
C VAL A 225 -0.82 -8.49 3.51
N VAL A 226 0.32 -8.09 2.96
CA VAL A 226 0.59 -8.06 1.53
C VAL A 226 1.65 -9.08 1.20
N VAL A 227 1.33 -10.03 0.31
CA VAL A 227 2.30 -10.97 -0.27
C VAL A 227 2.35 -10.73 -1.77
N ALA A 228 3.56 -10.61 -2.31
CA ALA A 228 3.77 -10.36 -3.73
C ALA A 228 5.00 -11.10 -4.24
N ASP A 229 4.89 -11.72 -5.40
CA ASP A 229 5.95 -12.46 -6.09
C ASP A 229 5.76 -12.41 -7.61
N GLY A 230 6.38 -13.32 -8.36
CA GLY A 230 6.27 -13.39 -9.82
C GLY A 230 4.85 -13.56 -10.36
N ASP A 231 3.93 -14.09 -9.55
CA ASP A 231 2.51 -14.32 -9.92
C ASP A 231 1.63 -13.08 -9.69
N GLY A 232 2.16 -12.06 -9.00
CA GLY A 232 1.44 -10.82 -8.73
C GLY A 232 1.34 -10.48 -7.25
N VAL A 233 0.18 -9.99 -6.80
CA VAL A 233 -0.03 -9.49 -5.44
C VAL A 233 -1.32 -10.06 -4.86
N VAL A 234 -1.25 -10.54 -3.61
CA VAL A 234 -2.41 -10.90 -2.80
C VAL A 234 -2.42 -10.11 -1.50
N VAL A 235 -3.60 -9.60 -1.14
CA VAL A 235 -3.83 -8.86 0.11
C VAL A 235 -4.72 -9.70 1.02
N VAL A 236 -4.29 -9.89 2.26
CA VAL A 236 -5.01 -10.68 3.26
C VAL A 236 -5.55 -9.75 4.34
N PRO A 237 -6.88 -9.65 4.51
CA PRO A 237 -7.45 -8.87 5.60
C PRO A 237 -6.93 -9.31 6.96
N ARG A 238 -6.44 -8.35 7.77
CA ARG A 238 -5.80 -8.63 9.07
C ARG A 238 -6.61 -9.58 9.96
N ARG A 239 -7.94 -9.46 9.95
CA ARG A 239 -8.86 -10.26 10.77
C ARG A 239 -8.80 -11.77 10.50
N VAL A 240 -8.37 -12.20 9.32
CA VAL A 240 -8.26 -13.61 8.93
C VAL A 240 -6.82 -14.06 8.71
N ALA A 241 -5.86 -13.16 8.84
CA ALA A 241 -4.48 -13.37 8.43
C ALA A 241 -3.81 -14.57 9.14
N VAL A 242 -4.06 -14.77 10.42
CA VAL A 242 -3.53 -15.93 11.16
C VAL A 242 -4.04 -17.24 10.55
N LYS A 243 -5.34 -17.32 10.26
CA LYS A 243 -5.94 -18.56 9.73
C LYS A 243 -5.52 -18.82 8.27
N VAL A 244 -5.41 -17.78 7.48
CA VAL A 244 -4.88 -17.87 6.10
C VAL A 244 -3.44 -18.40 6.13
N ALA A 245 -2.59 -17.86 6.98
CA ALA A 245 -1.21 -18.32 7.11
C ALA A 245 -1.12 -19.82 7.51
N GLU A 246 -1.96 -20.26 8.45
CA GLU A 246 -2.01 -21.66 8.88
C GLU A 246 -2.34 -22.60 7.69
N TYR A 247 -3.33 -22.26 6.87
CA TYR A 247 -3.68 -23.06 5.69
C TYR A 247 -2.59 -22.97 4.62
N ALA A 248 -2.09 -21.77 4.33
CA ALA A 248 -1.04 -21.55 3.34
C ALA A 248 0.25 -22.31 3.65
N GLN A 249 0.64 -22.42 4.92
CA GLN A 249 1.79 -23.23 5.33
C GLN A 249 1.58 -24.71 5.00
N GLY A 250 0.37 -25.23 5.21
CA GLY A 250 0.04 -26.61 4.83
C GLY A 250 0.15 -26.87 3.31
N VAL A 251 -0.27 -25.90 2.50
CA VAL A 251 -0.12 -25.95 1.02
C VAL A 251 1.36 -25.93 0.65
N LEU A 252 2.12 -24.98 1.18
CA LEU A 252 3.56 -24.85 0.90
C LEU A 252 4.32 -26.15 1.22
N GLU A 253 4.10 -26.75 2.37
CA GLU A 253 4.77 -27.99 2.76
C GLU A 253 4.42 -29.17 1.84
N GLY A 254 3.13 -29.28 1.44
CA GLY A 254 2.70 -30.28 0.48
C GLY A 254 3.39 -30.12 -0.89
N ASP A 255 3.44 -28.90 -1.38
CA ASP A 255 4.09 -28.54 -2.65
C ASP A 255 5.59 -28.79 -2.62
N LYS A 256 6.27 -28.36 -1.55
CA LYS A 256 7.71 -28.60 -1.37
C LYS A 256 8.03 -30.09 -1.43
N ALA A 257 7.28 -30.90 -0.68
CA ALA A 257 7.45 -32.34 -0.66
C ALA A 257 7.19 -32.99 -2.04
N GLY A 258 6.17 -32.52 -2.74
CA GLY A 258 5.84 -32.95 -4.11
C GLY A 258 6.95 -32.62 -5.11
N ARG A 259 7.38 -31.38 -5.14
CA ARG A 259 8.46 -30.89 -6.03
C ARG A 259 9.79 -31.56 -5.72
N ARG A 260 10.14 -31.76 -4.45
CA ARG A 260 11.34 -32.47 -4.04
C ARG A 260 11.39 -33.88 -4.64
N ARG A 261 10.32 -34.66 -4.52
CA ARG A 261 10.23 -36.00 -5.15
C ARG A 261 10.44 -35.97 -6.66
N LEU A 262 9.92 -34.94 -7.34
CA LEU A 262 10.10 -34.77 -8.78
C LEU A 262 11.55 -34.40 -9.11
N TYR A 263 12.19 -33.51 -8.36
CA TYR A 263 13.60 -33.15 -8.54
C TYR A 263 14.51 -34.37 -8.43
N GLU A 264 14.30 -35.19 -7.38
CA GLU A 264 15.04 -36.43 -7.16
C GLU A 264 14.83 -37.41 -8.32
N LYS A 265 13.58 -37.59 -8.77
CA LYS A 265 13.24 -38.47 -9.92
C LYS A 265 13.87 -38.02 -11.23
N LEU A 266 13.97 -36.69 -11.44
CA LEU A 266 14.52 -36.09 -12.65
C LEU A 266 16.04 -35.87 -12.58
N GLY A 267 16.69 -36.20 -11.48
CA GLY A 267 18.12 -35.96 -11.25
C GLY A 267 18.49 -34.48 -11.19
N MET A 268 17.55 -33.61 -10.81
CA MET A 268 17.77 -32.18 -10.65
C MET A 268 18.42 -31.87 -9.27
N PRO A 269 19.34 -30.91 -9.22
CA PRO A 269 19.92 -30.51 -7.92
C PRO A 269 18.85 -29.83 -7.06
N LEU A 270 18.76 -30.20 -5.78
CA LEU A 270 17.83 -29.58 -4.84
C LEU A 270 18.26 -28.14 -4.54
N ASP A 271 17.43 -27.18 -4.88
CA ASP A 271 17.59 -25.77 -4.53
C ASP A 271 16.89 -25.38 -3.22
N HIS A 272 16.93 -24.09 -2.86
CA HIS A 272 16.37 -23.57 -1.62
C HIS A 272 14.83 -23.63 -1.57
N THR A 273 14.15 -23.80 -2.72
CA THR A 273 12.68 -23.85 -2.80
C THR A 273 12.11 -25.23 -2.49
N VAL A 274 12.97 -26.26 -2.39
CA VAL A 274 12.59 -27.67 -2.09
C VAL A 274 13.39 -28.30 -0.95
N LYS A 275 14.29 -27.53 -0.33
CA LYS A 275 15.10 -27.95 0.85
C LYS A 275 14.32 -27.84 2.14
#